data_351bce1d9c0cf494344f45111a6b0970
#
_entry.id   351bce1d9c0cf494344f45111a6b0970
#
_cell.length_a   1.000
_cell.length_b   1.000
_cell.length_c   1.000
_cell.angle_alpha   90.00
_cell.angle_beta   90.00
_cell.angle_gamma   90.00
#
_symmetry.space_group_name_H-M   'P 1'
#
loop_
_entity.id
_entity.type
_entity.pdbx_description
1 polymer ?
#
loop_
_entity_poly.entity_id
_entity_poly.type
_entity_poly.pdbx_seq_one_letter_code
_entity_poly.pdbx_strand_id
1 'polypeptide(L)'
;MGMEDMGQVVAYLLRHRIVETRPASGRSNDEERAVAKLLLSMTPDERRSLDRMFLGMRLVFVDFDWDAIPALPKGGRVFLLARDIGKGEPPSVLSLEVVTETMREKGNESAREAAAWFVHLWLIHLDLIYTNQGRSPSELQTYPKGMFDFDVFLARVREHFEDLRQGLDRNEVPADAVFKTFEKASHAEGGRRCRRFVNLMLDAGLLTTIAKDVYQQTLLSAYEIKRNYERGLQHFVTDAGAKKYLLATSILTGTDNTIDVDMEEQAACR
;
A
#
# COMPACT_ATOMS: atom_id res chain seq x y z
N MET A 1 6.95 19.26 26.01
CA MET A 1 6.07 19.66 24.91
C MET A 1 4.72 20.08 25.48
N GLY A 2 4.19 21.24 25.05
CA GLY A 2 2.86 21.71 25.46
C GLY A 2 1.72 20.97 24.72
N MET A 3 0.49 21.19 25.16
CA MET A 3 -0.69 20.62 24.48
C MET A 3 -0.82 21.12 23.02
N GLU A 4 -0.46 22.36 22.78
CA GLU A 4 -0.46 22.96 21.44
C GLU A 4 0.56 22.29 20.52
N ASP A 5 1.79 22.11 20.99
CA ASP A 5 2.85 21.40 20.26
C ASP A 5 2.45 19.97 19.93
N MET A 6 1.82 19.27 20.91
CA MET A 6 1.30 17.92 20.71
C MET A 6 0.22 17.90 19.61
N GLY A 7 -0.68 18.89 19.65
CA GLY A 7 -1.71 19.06 18.61
C GLY A 7 -1.11 19.28 17.22
N GLN A 8 -0.07 20.10 17.12
CA GLN A 8 0.65 20.36 15.87
C GLN A 8 1.29 19.07 15.31
N VAL A 9 1.99 18.31 16.16
CA VAL A 9 2.60 17.02 15.79
C VAL A 9 1.53 16.04 15.27
N VAL A 10 0.42 15.91 15.99
CA VAL A 10 -0.67 15.00 15.61
C VAL A 10 -1.31 15.42 14.30
N ALA A 11 -1.65 16.70 14.14
CA ALA A 11 -2.26 17.21 12.91
C ALA A 11 -1.37 17.00 11.69
N TYR A 12 -0.07 17.25 11.85
CA TYR A 12 0.90 17.04 10.77
C TYR A 12 1.01 15.55 10.40
N LEU A 13 1.20 14.69 11.38
CA LEU A 13 1.33 13.23 11.14
C LEU A 13 0.06 12.61 10.58
N LEU A 14 -1.12 13.06 10.96
CA LEU A 14 -2.38 12.60 10.36
C LEU A 14 -2.51 13.01 8.89
N ARG A 15 -1.93 14.16 8.50
CA ARG A 15 -1.98 14.68 7.13
C ARG A 15 -0.91 14.04 6.23
N HIS A 16 0.34 13.99 6.72
CA HIS A 16 1.50 13.64 5.89
C HIS A 16 2.06 12.25 6.17
N ARG A 17 1.82 11.71 7.35
CA ARG A 17 2.20 10.36 7.80
C ARG A 17 3.70 10.10 7.89
N ILE A 18 4.53 11.02 7.39
CA ILE A 18 6.01 10.96 7.41
C ILE A 18 6.55 12.30 7.90
N VAL A 19 7.58 12.24 8.74
CA VAL A 19 8.41 13.39 9.11
C VAL A 19 9.87 12.98 9.00
N GLU A 20 10.63 13.67 8.16
CA GLU A 20 12.07 13.45 8.03
C GLU A 20 12.85 14.59 8.69
N THR A 21 13.76 14.26 9.62
CA THR A 21 14.61 15.28 10.25
C THR A 21 15.68 15.82 9.31
N ARG A 22 16.03 15.04 8.29
CA ARG A 22 16.98 15.37 7.21
C ARG A 22 16.47 14.73 5.92
N PRO A 23 15.62 15.41 5.14
CA PRO A 23 15.12 14.84 3.90
C PRO A 23 16.24 14.69 2.87
N ALA A 24 16.26 13.56 2.16
CA ALA A 24 17.26 13.26 1.13
C ALA A 24 17.25 14.27 -0.01
N SER A 25 16.10 14.88 -0.32
CA SER A 25 15.94 15.94 -1.32
C SER A 25 16.56 17.30 -0.91
N GLY A 26 16.98 17.42 0.36
CA GLY A 26 17.42 18.70 0.94
C GLY A 26 16.30 19.73 1.09
N ARG A 27 15.08 19.42 0.69
CA ARG A 27 13.90 20.29 0.78
C ARG A 27 12.99 19.78 1.89
N SER A 28 12.82 20.61 2.91
CA SER A 28 11.81 20.45 3.96
C SER A 28 11.05 21.76 4.06
N ASN A 29 9.74 21.70 4.23
CA ASN A 29 8.96 22.88 4.53
C ASN A 29 9.16 23.31 5.99
N ASP A 30 8.80 24.56 6.31
CA ASP A 30 9.00 25.11 7.65
C ASP A 30 8.17 24.37 8.71
N GLU A 31 6.97 23.93 8.34
CA GLU A 31 6.08 23.15 9.20
C GLU A 31 6.71 21.78 9.55
N GLU A 32 7.24 21.06 8.56
CA GLU A 32 7.93 19.79 8.80
C GLU A 32 9.15 19.93 9.72
N ARG A 33 9.95 21.00 9.48
CA ARG A 33 11.12 21.29 10.33
C ARG A 33 10.73 21.58 11.79
N ALA A 34 9.63 22.32 11.99
CA ALA A 34 9.11 22.60 13.32
C ALA A 34 8.66 21.30 14.02
N VAL A 35 7.87 20.49 13.34
CA VAL A 35 7.40 19.19 13.85
C VAL A 35 8.56 18.23 14.12
N ALA A 36 9.56 18.17 13.22
CA ALA A 36 10.76 17.35 13.43
C ALA A 36 11.52 17.75 14.70
N LYS A 37 11.65 19.04 15.01
CA LYS A 37 12.28 19.53 16.24
C LYS A 37 11.49 19.11 17.48
N LEU A 38 10.15 19.23 17.45
CA LEU A 38 9.28 18.80 18.54
C LEU A 38 9.43 17.30 18.80
N LEU A 39 9.42 16.47 17.74
CA LEU A 39 9.59 15.03 17.84
C LEU A 39 10.96 14.63 18.40
N LEU A 40 12.03 15.32 18.02
CA LEU A 40 13.39 15.06 18.53
C LEU A 40 13.56 15.48 20.00
N SER A 41 12.83 16.48 20.46
CA SER A 41 12.90 16.97 21.86
C SER A 41 11.95 16.27 22.80
N MET A 42 11.14 15.33 22.28
CA MET A 42 10.09 14.64 23.02
C MET A 42 10.66 13.74 24.14
N THR A 43 10.10 13.87 25.32
CA THR A 43 10.41 12.99 26.46
C THR A 43 9.78 11.59 26.26
N PRO A 44 10.28 10.56 26.97
CA PRO A 44 9.67 9.22 26.91
C PRO A 44 8.21 9.18 27.33
N ASP A 45 7.77 10.05 28.25
CA ASP A 45 6.37 10.13 28.69
C ASP A 45 5.45 10.72 27.62
N GLU A 46 5.91 11.77 26.95
CA GLU A 46 5.22 12.37 25.83
C GLU A 46 5.12 11.39 24.65
N ARG A 47 6.20 10.65 24.39
CA ARG A 47 6.21 9.57 23.40
C ARG A 47 5.13 8.53 23.71
N ARG A 48 5.09 8.02 24.94
CA ARG A 48 4.05 7.06 25.35
C ARG A 48 2.63 7.60 25.20
N SER A 49 2.45 8.90 25.43
CA SER A 49 1.15 9.55 25.27
C SER A 49 0.72 9.61 23.80
N LEU A 50 1.64 9.98 22.89
CA LEU A 50 1.41 9.93 21.45
C LEU A 50 1.12 8.51 20.95
N ASP A 51 1.92 7.53 21.37
CA ASP A 51 1.74 6.12 20.99
C ASP A 51 0.34 5.61 21.38
N ARG A 52 -0.13 5.92 22.62
CA ARG A 52 -1.47 5.54 23.07
C ARG A 52 -2.57 6.22 22.26
N MET A 53 -2.39 7.49 21.93
CA MET A 53 -3.36 8.27 21.15
C MET A 53 -3.50 7.69 19.74
N PHE A 54 -2.39 7.45 19.05
CA PHE A 54 -2.39 6.86 17.72
C PHE A 54 -2.89 5.42 17.71
N LEU A 55 -2.54 4.64 18.76
CA LEU A 55 -3.07 3.29 18.92
C LEU A 55 -4.62 3.28 19.05
N GLY A 56 -5.19 4.26 19.76
CA GLY A 56 -6.64 4.46 19.83
C GLY A 56 -7.27 4.78 18.48
N MET A 57 -6.51 5.36 17.55
CA MET A 57 -6.89 5.62 16.17
C MET A 57 -6.55 4.47 15.20
N ARG A 58 -6.11 3.31 15.71
CA ARG A 58 -5.66 2.15 14.91
C ARG A 58 -4.46 2.47 14.01
N LEU A 59 -3.62 3.39 14.47
CA LEU A 59 -2.38 3.78 13.82
C LEU A 59 -1.20 3.39 14.71
N VAL A 60 -0.04 3.19 14.10
CA VAL A 60 1.20 2.84 14.78
C VAL A 60 2.23 3.92 14.48
N PHE A 61 2.75 4.51 15.54
CA PHE A 61 3.78 5.52 15.45
C PHE A 61 5.16 4.87 15.69
N VAL A 62 6.02 4.91 14.68
CA VAL A 62 7.38 4.33 14.72
C VAL A 62 8.39 5.32 14.21
N ASP A 63 9.64 5.12 14.59
CA ASP A 63 10.76 5.87 14.06
C ASP A 63 11.96 4.97 13.76
N PHE A 64 12.78 5.43 12.82
CA PHE A 64 14.01 4.77 12.38
C PHE A 64 15.14 5.78 12.29
N ASP A 65 16.29 5.39 12.80
CA ASP A 65 17.54 6.12 12.63
C ASP A 65 18.27 5.69 11.36
N TRP A 66 19.17 6.54 10.88
CA TRP A 66 20.02 6.25 9.72
C TRP A 66 20.88 4.97 9.89
N ASP A 67 21.20 4.56 11.12
CA ASP A 67 21.91 3.30 11.39
C ASP A 67 21.05 2.08 11.09
N ALA A 68 19.73 2.17 11.35
CA ALA A 68 18.79 1.10 11.05
C ALA A 68 18.37 1.08 9.56
N ILE A 69 18.32 2.25 8.93
CA ILE A 69 17.95 2.42 7.52
C ILE A 69 19.06 3.22 6.82
N PRO A 70 20.07 2.56 6.24
CA PRO A 70 21.22 3.22 5.60
C PRO A 70 20.87 4.12 4.41
N ALA A 71 19.65 4.03 3.90
CA ALA A 71 19.15 4.93 2.85
C ALA A 71 18.80 6.34 3.37
N LEU A 72 18.69 6.52 4.68
CA LEU A 72 18.49 7.82 5.28
C LEU A 72 19.82 8.61 5.33
N PRO A 73 19.79 9.94 5.20
CA PRO A 73 20.97 10.77 5.35
C PRO A 73 21.60 10.59 6.73
N LYS A 74 22.94 10.59 6.79
CA LYS A 74 23.71 10.39 8.03
C LYS A 74 23.26 11.33 9.14
N GLY A 75 22.95 10.75 10.31
CA GLY A 75 22.39 11.44 11.46
C GLY A 75 20.95 11.89 11.27
N GLY A 76 20.27 11.41 10.24
CA GLY A 76 18.84 11.60 10.03
C GLY A 76 18.01 10.59 10.85
N ARG A 77 16.78 10.98 11.12
CA ARG A 77 15.73 10.13 11.69
C ARG A 77 14.44 10.37 10.92
N VAL A 78 13.66 9.34 10.74
CA VAL A 78 12.34 9.40 10.14
C VAL A 78 11.30 8.91 11.13
N PHE A 79 10.20 9.64 11.25
CA PHE A 79 9.03 9.26 12.03
C PHE A 79 7.90 8.92 11.07
N LEU A 80 7.25 7.78 11.30
CA LEU A 80 6.19 7.26 10.46
C LEU A 80 4.91 7.06 11.27
N LEU A 81 3.78 7.39 10.68
CA LEU A 81 2.46 7.04 11.19
C LEU A 81 1.83 6.01 10.24
N ALA A 82 1.98 4.74 10.59
CA ALA A 82 1.55 3.60 9.77
C ALA A 82 0.17 3.09 10.19
N ARG A 83 -0.54 2.46 9.25
CA ARG A 83 -1.81 1.76 9.53
C ARG A 83 -1.55 0.41 10.20
N ASP A 84 -2.45 0.01 11.10
CA ASP A 84 -2.52 -1.33 11.68
C ASP A 84 -3.82 -2.01 11.23
N ILE A 85 -3.76 -2.70 10.10
CA ILE A 85 -4.94 -3.32 9.48
C ILE A 85 -5.51 -4.46 10.35
N GLY A 86 -4.67 -5.12 11.15
CA GLY A 86 -5.11 -6.18 12.06
C GLY A 86 -6.09 -5.74 13.14
N LYS A 87 -6.25 -4.42 13.36
CA LYS A 87 -7.17 -3.84 14.34
C LYS A 87 -8.43 -3.20 13.72
N GLY A 88 -8.69 -3.49 12.46
CA GLY A 88 -9.78 -2.92 11.68
C GLY A 88 -9.35 -1.71 10.85
N GLU A 89 -10.29 -1.11 10.12
CA GLU A 89 -9.99 -0.03 9.18
C GLU A 89 -9.72 1.29 9.93
N PRO A 90 -8.52 1.87 9.82
CA PRO A 90 -8.23 3.19 10.38
C PRO A 90 -8.83 4.28 9.49
N PRO A 91 -9.12 5.46 10.03
CA PRO A 91 -9.45 6.64 9.23
C PRO A 91 -8.23 7.03 8.40
N SER A 92 -8.21 6.70 7.13
CA SER A 92 -7.07 6.97 6.26
C SER A 92 -7.52 7.28 4.83
N VAL A 93 -6.62 7.89 4.06
CA VAL A 93 -6.81 8.18 2.63
C VAL A 93 -7.00 6.91 1.78
N LEU A 94 -6.69 5.73 2.32
CA LEU A 94 -6.94 4.42 1.70
C LEU A 94 -8.09 3.68 2.40
N SER A 95 -9.07 4.37 2.96
CA SER A 95 -10.31 3.73 3.40
C SER A 95 -11.02 3.10 2.19
N LEU A 96 -11.83 2.06 2.45
CA LEU A 96 -12.59 1.39 1.39
C LEU A 96 -13.43 2.39 0.58
N GLU A 97 -14.02 3.38 1.23
CA GLU A 97 -14.82 4.43 0.60
C GLU A 97 -13.96 5.27 -0.37
N VAL A 98 -12.84 5.82 0.10
CA VAL A 98 -11.94 6.65 -0.73
C VAL A 98 -11.39 5.84 -1.90
N VAL A 99 -10.97 4.59 -1.67
CA VAL A 99 -10.47 3.70 -2.72
C VAL A 99 -11.54 3.45 -3.78
N THR A 100 -12.76 3.09 -3.35
CA THR A 100 -13.84 2.77 -4.29
C THR A 100 -14.32 4.00 -5.07
N GLU A 101 -14.43 5.16 -4.43
CA GLU A 101 -14.78 6.41 -5.12
C GLU A 101 -13.72 6.82 -6.13
N THR A 102 -12.44 6.78 -5.74
CA THR A 102 -11.33 7.16 -6.63
C THR A 102 -11.21 6.20 -7.81
N MET A 103 -11.34 4.91 -7.57
CA MET A 103 -11.18 3.88 -8.62
C MET A 103 -12.40 3.75 -9.52
N ARG A 104 -13.58 4.17 -9.09
CA ARG A 104 -14.82 4.11 -9.89
C ARG A 104 -14.71 4.94 -11.16
N GLU A 105 -14.99 4.34 -12.31
CA GLU A 105 -14.93 5.03 -13.61
C GLU A 105 -16.31 5.36 -14.16
N LYS A 106 -17.28 4.47 -13.97
CA LYS A 106 -18.67 4.62 -14.45
C LYS A 106 -19.61 4.80 -13.28
N GLY A 107 -20.63 5.63 -13.44
CA GLY A 107 -21.60 5.90 -12.37
C GLY A 107 -22.39 4.69 -11.89
N ASN A 108 -22.51 3.64 -12.70
CA ASN A 108 -23.17 2.38 -12.38
C ASN A 108 -22.23 1.27 -11.92
N GLU A 109 -20.93 1.56 -11.77
CA GLU A 109 -19.95 0.61 -11.28
C GLU A 109 -20.12 0.36 -9.78
N SER A 110 -20.13 -0.89 -9.37
CA SER A 110 -20.25 -1.26 -7.95
C SER A 110 -18.96 -0.92 -7.18
N ALA A 111 -19.09 -0.71 -5.87
CA ALA A 111 -17.95 -0.52 -4.98
C ALA A 111 -17.00 -1.73 -5.02
N ARG A 112 -17.56 -2.96 -5.17
CA ARG A 112 -16.79 -4.20 -5.27
C ARG A 112 -15.93 -4.24 -6.54
N GLU A 113 -16.46 -3.84 -7.69
CA GLU A 113 -15.69 -3.77 -8.94
C GLU A 113 -14.56 -2.75 -8.83
N ALA A 114 -14.84 -1.57 -8.28
CA ALA A 114 -13.81 -0.54 -8.04
C ALA A 114 -12.72 -1.03 -7.07
N ALA A 115 -13.09 -1.72 -5.98
CA ALA A 115 -12.14 -2.32 -5.06
C ALA A 115 -11.31 -3.43 -5.72
N ALA A 116 -11.92 -4.26 -6.56
CA ALA A 116 -11.23 -5.30 -7.32
C ALA A 116 -10.15 -4.72 -8.23
N TRP A 117 -10.43 -3.60 -8.91
CA TRP A 117 -9.44 -2.88 -9.69
C TRP A 117 -8.26 -2.42 -8.84
N PHE A 118 -8.52 -1.81 -7.68
CA PHE A 118 -7.44 -1.36 -6.79
C PHE A 118 -6.56 -2.53 -6.34
N VAL A 119 -7.16 -3.59 -5.81
CA VAL A 119 -6.43 -4.77 -5.31
C VAL A 119 -5.60 -5.40 -6.40
N HIS A 120 -6.17 -5.55 -7.60
CA HIS A 120 -5.46 -6.16 -8.74
C HIS A 120 -4.26 -5.34 -9.19
N LEU A 121 -4.42 -4.02 -9.35
CA LEU A 121 -3.32 -3.11 -9.67
C LEU A 121 -2.27 -3.08 -8.56
N TRP A 122 -2.70 -3.17 -7.29
CA TRP A 122 -1.80 -3.24 -6.15
C TRP A 122 -0.94 -4.52 -6.17
N LEU A 123 -1.52 -5.68 -6.50
CA LEU A 123 -0.77 -6.93 -6.63
C LEU A 123 0.25 -6.88 -7.77
N ILE A 124 -0.13 -6.34 -8.95
CA ILE A 124 0.80 -6.15 -10.08
C ILE A 124 1.91 -5.17 -9.69
N HIS A 125 1.58 -4.09 -8.98
CA HIS A 125 2.58 -3.15 -8.48
C HIS A 125 3.55 -3.81 -7.49
N LEU A 126 3.07 -4.67 -6.58
CA LEU A 126 3.94 -5.42 -5.65
C LEU A 126 4.86 -6.39 -6.40
N ASP A 127 4.34 -7.10 -7.40
CA ASP A 127 5.16 -7.94 -8.28
C ASP A 127 6.30 -7.13 -8.92
N LEU A 128 5.97 -5.96 -9.45
CA LEU A 128 6.93 -5.10 -10.12
C LEU A 128 8.05 -4.59 -9.19
N ILE A 129 7.71 -4.20 -7.94
CA ILE A 129 8.69 -3.62 -7.01
C ILE A 129 9.39 -4.64 -6.11
N TYR A 130 8.87 -5.85 -5.98
CA TYR A 130 9.47 -6.91 -5.16
C TYR A 130 9.97 -8.09 -6.00
N THR A 131 9.07 -8.81 -6.66
CA THR A 131 9.41 -10.05 -7.38
C THR A 131 10.38 -9.79 -8.52
N ASN A 132 10.06 -8.85 -9.40
CA ASN A 132 10.91 -8.53 -10.56
C ASN A 132 12.28 -7.96 -10.17
N GLN A 133 12.41 -7.43 -8.97
CA GLN A 133 13.66 -6.85 -8.46
C GLN A 133 14.37 -7.77 -7.47
N GLY A 134 13.87 -8.98 -7.23
CA GLY A 134 14.44 -9.95 -6.30
C GLY A 134 14.51 -9.43 -4.86
N ARG A 135 13.54 -8.59 -4.44
CA ARG A 135 13.48 -7.99 -3.10
C ARG A 135 12.51 -8.72 -2.21
N SER A 136 12.82 -8.77 -0.92
CA SER A 136 11.88 -9.26 0.10
C SER A 136 11.13 -8.11 0.78
N PRO A 137 9.82 -8.24 1.04
CA PRO A 137 9.06 -7.30 1.87
C PRO A 137 9.62 -7.12 3.29
N SER A 138 10.38 -8.10 3.81
CA SER A 138 11.04 -8.03 5.12
C SER A 138 12.21 -7.05 5.17
N GLU A 139 12.81 -6.74 4.03
CA GLU A 139 14.03 -5.93 3.90
C GLU A 139 13.71 -4.43 3.76
N LEU A 140 13.37 -3.77 4.87
CA LEU A 140 13.03 -2.33 4.85
C LEU A 140 14.13 -1.45 4.26
N GLN A 141 15.40 -1.79 4.50
CA GLN A 141 16.55 -1.01 4.01
C GLN A 141 16.64 -0.94 2.49
N THR A 142 15.98 -1.84 1.78
CA THR A 142 15.98 -1.88 0.30
C THR A 142 14.85 -1.06 -0.32
N TYR A 143 14.02 -0.36 0.47
CA TYR A 143 12.86 0.39 -0.05
C TYR A 143 13.19 1.35 -1.20
N PRO A 144 14.37 2.03 -1.24
CA PRO A 144 14.65 2.96 -2.34
C PRO A 144 14.86 2.28 -3.69
N LYS A 145 15.11 0.96 -3.69
CA LYS A 145 15.19 0.18 -4.93
C LYS A 145 13.82 -0.08 -5.55
N GLY A 146 12.73 0.05 -4.78
CA GLY A 146 11.36 -0.13 -5.25
C GLY A 146 10.91 1.02 -6.17
N MET A 147 11.54 1.14 -7.33
CA MET A 147 11.24 2.16 -8.34
C MET A 147 10.61 1.53 -9.57
N PHE A 148 9.73 2.28 -10.22
CA PHE A 148 9.15 1.89 -11.51
C PHE A 148 8.80 3.12 -12.33
N ASP A 149 8.84 2.94 -13.65
CA ASP A 149 8.31 3.88 -14.62
C ASP A 149 6.84 3.58 -14.88
N PHE A 150 6.03 4.62 -15.09
CA PHE A 150 4.59 4.46 -15.33
C PHE A 150 4.30 3.63 -16.58
N ASP A 151 5.07 3.82 -17.65
CA ASP A 151 4.85 3.08 -18.90
C ASP A 151 5.19 1.60 -18.73
N VAL A 152 6.20 1.27 -17.92
CA VAL A 152 6.54 -0.11 -17.54
C VAL A 152 5.40 -0.73 -16.72
N PHE A 153 4.85 -0.01 -15.75
CA PHE A 153 3.70 -0.46 -14.96
C PHE A 153 2.47 -0.69 -15.86
N LEU A 154 2.17 0.26 -16.74
CA LEU A 154 1.06 0.15 -17.67
C LEU A 154 1.22 -1.01 -18.67
N ALA A 155 2.45 -1.23 -19.16
CA ALA A 155 2.76 -2.37 -20.03
C ALA A 155 2.54 -3.70 -19.29
N ARG A 156 3.00 -3.81 -18.04
CA ARG A 156 2.80 -5.00 -17.21
C ARG A 156 1.33 -5.29 -16.93
N VAL A 157 0.53 -4.25 -16.67
CA VAL A 157 -0.93 -4.38 -16.51
C VAL A 157 -1.59 -4.88 -17.77
N ARG A 158 -1.19 -4.37 -18.94
CA ARG A 158 -1.73 -4.82 -20.24
C ARG A 158 -1.38 -6.27 -20.54
N GLU A 159 -0.11 -6.64 -20.39
CA GLU A 159 0.36 -8.01 -20.52
C GLU A 159 -0.47 -8.96 -19.65
N HIS A 160 -0.64 -8.60 -18.39
CA HIS A 160 -1.40 -9.38 -17.45
C HIS A 160 -2.88 -9.57 -17.86
N PHE A 161 -3.52 -8.55 -18.41
CA PHE A 161 -4.89 -8.67 -18.91
C PHE A 161 -4.96 -9.50 -20.22
N GLU A 162 -3.95 -9.45 -21.07
CA GLU A 162 -3.88 -10.36 -22.22
C GLU A 162 -3.71 -11.83 -21.80
N ASP A 163 -2.83 -12.08 -20.83
CA ASP A 163 -2.65 -13.43 -20.25
C ASP A 163 -3.96 -13.95 -19.65
N LEU A 164 -4.71 -13.09 -18.93
CA LEU A 164 -6.03 -13.46 -18.41
C LEU A 164 -7.03 -13.83 -19.50
N ARG A 165 -7.01 -13.13 -20.64
CA ARG A 165 -7.93 -13.39 -21.75
C ARG A 165 -7.57 -14.64 -22.55
N GLN A 166 -6.26 -14.94 -22.66
CA GLN A 166 -5.75 -16.08 -23.46
C GLN A 166 -5.62 -17.37 -22.66
N GLY A 167 -5.28 -17.24 -21.36
CA GLY A 167 -4.88 -18.37 -20.52
C GLY A 167 -6.01 -19.03 -19.72
N LEU A 168 -7.23 -18.48 -19.77
CA LEU A 168 -8.36 -19.00 -19.02
C LEU A 168 -9.29 -19.81 -19.92
N ASP A 169 -9.33 -21.11 -19.72
CA ASP A 169 -10.43 -21.93 -20.24
C ASP A 169 -11.72 -21.45 -19.56
N ARG A 170 -12.65 -20.93 -20.39
CA ARG A 170 -13.94 -20.35 -19.93
C ARG A 170 -14.76 -21.34 -19.10
N ASN A 171 -14.46 -22.63 -19.18
CA ASN A 171 -15.13 -23.67 -18.42
C ASN A 171 -14.54 -23.88 -17.03
N GLU A 172 -13.32 -23.41 -16.76
CA GLU A 172 -12.63 -23.57 -15.48
C GLU A 172 -12.73 -22.37 -14.55
N VAL A 173 -13.13 -21.21 -15.09
CA VAL A 173 -13.27 -20.00 -14.27
C VAL A 173 -14.70 -19.93 -13.75
N PRO A 174 -14.91 -19.94 -12.43
CA PRO A 174 -16.20 -19.60 -11.88
C PRO A 174 -16.68 -18.31 -12.52
N ALA A 175 -17.98 -18.15 -12.75
CA ALA A 175 -18.58 -16.94 -13.34
C ALA A 175 -18.42 -15.75 -12.38
N ASP A 176 -17.18 -15.49 -11.95
CA ASP A 176 -16.80 -14.50 -10.97
C ASP A 176 -16.99 -13.10 -11.55
N ALA A 177 -17.67 -12.25 -10.79
CA ALA A 177 -17.90 -10.87 -11.13
C ALA A 177 -16.57 -10.11 -11.38
N VAL A 178 -15.49 -10.49 -10.70
CA VAL A 178 -14.15 -9.91 -10.85
C VAL A 178 -13.58 -10.20 -12.24
N PHE A 179 -13.63 -11.47 -12.68
CA PHE A 179 -13.16 -11.85 -14.01
C PHE A 179 -13.92 -11.11 -15.11
N LYS A 180 -15.25 -11.03 -15.01
CA LYS A 180 -16.10 -10.30 -15.97
C LYS A 180 -15.77 -8.81 -16.04
N THR A 181 -15.34 -8.23 -14.93
CA THR A 181 -14.91 -6.83 -14.87
C THR A 181 -13.64 -6.60 -15.71
N PHE A 182 -12.67 -7.51 -15.60
CA PHE A 182 -11.39 -7.39 -16.32
C PHE A 182 -11.48 -7.85 -17.78
N GLU A 183 -12.29 -8.87 -18.08
CA GLU A 183 -12.51 -9.37 -19.44
C GLU A 183 -13.00 -8.26 -20.37
N LYS A 184 -13.90 -7.40 -19.88
CA LYS A 184 -14.53 -6.33 -20.65
C LYS A 184 -13.75 -5.02 -20.66
N ALA A 185 -12.68 -4.91 -19.86
CA ALA A 185 -11.92 -3.67 -19.75
C ALA A 185 -11.18 -3.33 -21.03
N SER A 186 -11.32 -2.09 -21.49
CA SER A 186 -10.54 -1.60 -22.61
C SER A 186 -9.13 -1.17 -22.19
N HIS A 187 -8.18 -1.14 -23.14
CA HIS A 187 -6.82 -0.64 -22.87
C HIS A 187 -6.83 0.80 -22.37
N ALA A 188 -7.73 1.65 -22.88
CA ALA A 188 -7.88 3.02 -22.42
C ALA A 188 -8.39 3.11 -20.99
N GLU A 189 -9.35 2.27 -20.61
CA GLU A 189 -9.86 2.16 -19.24
C GLU A 189 -8.74 1.73 -18.30
N GLY A 190 -7.99 0.68 -18.64
CA GLY A 190 -6.83 0.22 -17.85
C GLY A 190 -5.82 1.33 -17.60
N GLY A 191 -5.50 2.14 -18.63
CA GLY A 191 -4.57 3.27 -18.49
C GLY A 191 -5.06 4.35 -17.51
N ARG A 192 -6.36 4.70 -17.59
CA ARG A 192 -6.94 5.68 -16.64
C ARG A 192 -6.94 5.16 -15.21
N ARG A 193 -7.25 3.87 -15.00
CA ARG A 193 -7.23 3.25 -13.68
C ARG A 193 -5.82 3.15 -13.11
N CYS A 194 -4.82 2.83 -13.94
CA CYS A 194 -3.42 2.86 -13.51
C CYS A 194 -3.02 4.26 -13.02
N ARG A 195 -3.43 5.33 -13.72
CA ARG A 195 -3.14 6.71 -13.30
C ARG A 195 -3.83 7.07 -11.99
N ARG A 196 -5.09 6.68 -11.80
CA ARG A 196 -5.83 6.89 -10.55
C ARG A 196 -5.20 6.13 -9.40
N PHE A 197 -4.81 4.88 -9.62
CA PHE A 197 -4.10 4.06 -8.64
C PHE A 197 -2.80 4.73 -8.18
N VAL A 198 -1.95 5.16 -9.12
CA VAL A 198 -0.68 5.83 -8.77
C VAL A 198 -0.93 7.13 -8.02
N ASN A 199 -1.89 7.95 -8.44
CA ASN A 199 -2.24 9.18 -7.73
C ASN A 199 -2.72 8.88 -6.30
N LEU A 200 -3.59 7.89 -6.13
CA LEU A 200 -4.06 7.47 -4.80
C LEU A 200 -2.91 7.01 -3.89
N MET A 201 -1.94 6.28 -4.45
CA MET A 201 -0.76 5.84 -3.70
C MET A 201 0.18 7.01 -3.35
N LEU A 202 0.27 8.03 -4.22
CA LEU A 202 1.00 9.28 -3.94
C LEU A 202 0.31 10.08 -2.82
N ASP A 203 -1.00 10.28 -2.92
CA ASP A 203 -1.80 11.00 -1.92
C ASP A 203 -1.76 10.30 -0.55
N ALA A 204 -1.68 8.98 -0.56
CA ALA A 204 -1.50 8.17 0.65
C ALA A 204 -0.08 8.20 1.22
N GLY A 205 0.89 8.86 0.57
CA GLY A 205 2.30 8.87 0.99
C GLY A 205 3.01 7.52 0.84
N LEU A 206 2.46 6.59 0.05
CA LEU A 206 3.03 5.26 -0.17
C LEU A 206 4.00 5.23 -1.35
N LEU A 207 3.86 6.18 -2.27
CA LEU A 207 4.79 6.45 -3.36
C LEU A 207 5.28 7.88 -3.28
N THR A 208 6.43 8.15 -3.89
CA THR A 208 6.96 9.48 -4.17
C THR A 208 7.40 9.57 -5.62
N THR A 209 7.33 10.77 -6.20
CA THR A 209 7.81 11.04 -7.55
C THR A 209 9.28 11.42 -7.50
N ILE A 210 10.15 10.71 -8.19
CA ILE A 210 11.60 10.99 -8.27
C ILE A 210 12.00 11.64 -9.60
N ALA A 211 11.25 11.39 -10.65
CA ALA A 211 11.38 12.04 -11.96
C ALA A 211 10.00 12.06 -12.64
N LYS A 212 9.91 12.68 -13.83
CA LYS A 212 8.67 12.65 -14.61
C LYS A 212 8.26 11.21 -14.87
N ASP A 213 7.04 10.86 -14.44
CA ASP A 213 6.45 9.52 -14.58
C ASP A 213 7.26 8.36 -13.97
N VAL A 214 8.25 8.66 -13.10
CA VAL A 214 9.04 7.68 -12.35
C VAL A 214 8.72 7.79 -10.87
N TYR A 215 8.32 6.68 -10.28
CA TYR A 215 7.83 6.57 -8.92
C TYR A 215 8.70 5.65 -8.08
N GLN A 216 8.78 5.93 -6.80
CA GLN A 216 9.56 5.16 -5.83
C GLN A 216 8.69 4.84 -4.62
N GLN A 217 8.85 3.63 -4.10
CA GLN A 217 8.28 3.21 -2.84
C GLN A 217 8.83 4.06 -1.69
N THR A 218 7.96 4.54 -0.80
CA THR A 218 8.38 5.23 0.42
C THR A 218 8.72 4.22 1.53
N LEU A 219 9.46 4.66 2.55
CA LEU A 219 9.72 3.85 3.74
C LEU A 219 8.42 3.51 4.48
N LEU A 220 7.44 4.42 4.48
CA LEU A 220 6.10 4.17 5.03
C LEU A 220 5.41 3.00 4.32
N SER A 221 5.43 2.98 2.98
CA SER A 221 4.88 1.88 2.20
C SER A 221 5.57 0.55 2.52
N ALA A 222 6.90 0.54 2.53
CA ALA A 222 7.67 -0.66 2.85
C ALA A 222 7.35 -1.18 4.27
N TYR A 223 7.24 -0.29 5.24
CA TYR A 223 6.91 -0.65 6.62
C TYR A 223 5.47 -1.19 6.73
N GLU A 224 4.49 -0.57 6.08
CA GLU A 224 3.10 -1.06 6.08
C GLU A 224 2.98 -2.43 5.41
N ILE A 225 3.67 -2.65 4.30
CA ILE A 225 3.68 -3.96 3.61
C ILE A 225 4.30 -5.02 4.52
N LYS A 226 5.47 -4.76 5.11
CA LYS A 226 6.10 -5.66 6.05
C LYS A 226 5.17 -5.98 7.23
N ARG A 227 4.62 -4.97 7.87
CA ARG A 227 3.80 -5.14 9.07
C ARG A 227 2.50 -5.89 8.84
N ASN A 228 1.79 -5.51 7.77
CA ASN A 228 0.40 -5.94 7.57
C ASN A 228 0.27 -7.13 6.62
N TYR A 229 1.23 -7.32 5.71
CA TYR A 229 1.05 -8.26 4.60
C TYR A 229 2.19 -9.27 4.45
N GLU A 230 3.32 -9.14 5.18
CA GLU A 230 4.48 -10.00 5.00
C GLU A 230 4.12 -11.49 5.01
N ARG A 231 3.31 -11.92 5.99
CA ARG A 231 2.90 -13.31 6.11
C ARG A 231 1.95 -13.78 5.00
N GLY A 232 1.02 -12.90 4.59
CA GLY A 232 0.04 -13.22 3.53
C GLY A 232 0.64 -13.16 2.13
N LEU A 233 1.57 -12.22 1.88
CA LEU A 233 2.16 -12.02 0.56
C LEU A 233 3.26 -12.99 0.21
N GLN A 234 3.90 -13.66 1.17
CA GLN A 234 4.95 -14.66 0.90
C GLN A 234 4.50 -15.73 -0.09
N HIS A 235 3.24 -16.14 -0.03
CA HIS A 235 2.68 -17.15 -0.94
C HIS A 235 2.31 -16.58 -2.33
N PHE A 236 2.14 -15.27 -2.46
CA PHE A 236 1.75 -14.62 -3.72
C PHE A 236 2.93 -14.06 -4.51
N VAL A 237 3.99 -13.62 -3.82
CA VAL A 237 5.16 -12.98 -4.44
C VAL A 237 6.12 -14.00 -5.05
N THR A 238 6.16 -15.25 -4.56
CA THR A 238 7.11 -16.28 -5.00
C THR A 238 6.70 -17.02 -6.27
N ASP A 239 5.46 -16.86 -6.75
CA ASP A 239 4.93 -17.73 -7.82
C ASP A 239 3.82 -16.99 -8.62
N ALA A 240 4.15 -15.79 -9.07
CA ALA A 240 3.21 -14.86 -9.66
C ALA A 240 2.78 -15.27 -11.08
N GLY A 241 1.50 -15.64 -11.24
CA GLY A 241 0.82 -15.81 -12.52
C GLY A 241 -0.54 -15.15 -12.52
N ALA A 242 -1.04 -14.78 -13.70
CA ALA A 242 -2.31 -14.07 -13.87
C ALA A 242 -3.50 -14.73 -13.13
N LYS A 243 -3.55 -16.06 -13.12
CA LYS A 243 -4.59 -16.84 -12.44
C LYS A 243 -4.54 -16.65 -10.90
N LYS A 244 -3.34 -16.55 -10.30
CA LYS A 244 -3.17 -16.31 -8.86
C LYS A 244 -3.60 -14.92 -8.44
N TYR A 245 -3.35 -13.91 -9.26
CA TYR A 245 -3.79 -12.54 -8.95
C TYR A 245 -5.31 -12.40 -9.00
N LEU A 246 -5.98 -13.09 -9.92
CA LEU A 246 -7.45 -13.16 -9.93
C LEU A 246 -7.98 -13.80 -8.66
N LEU A 247 -7.43 -14.96 -8.27
CA LEU A 247 -7.85 -15.67 -7.06
C LEU A 247 -7.61 -14.80 -5.83
N ALA A 248 -6.42 -14.19 -5.69
CA ALA A 248 -6.13 -13.27 -4.59
C ALA A 248 -7.05 -12.06 -4.57
N THR A 249 -7.37 -11.48 -5.73
CA THR A 249 -8.31 -10.36 -5.84
C THR A 249 -9.72 -10.80 -5.42
N SER A 250 -10.16 -11.96 -5.86
CA SER A 250 -11.45 -12.54 -5.50
C SER A 250 -11.59 -12.74 -3.99
N ILE A 251 -10.58 -13.36 -3.36
CA ILE A 251 -10.52 -13.58 -1.91
C ILE A 251 -10.54 -12.24 -1.15
N LEU A 252 -9.66 -11.31 -1.51
CA LEU A 252 -9.51 -10.03 -0.81
C LEU A 252 -10.72 -9.11 -0.98
N THR A 253 -11.50 -9.27 -2.05
CA THR A 253 -12.73 -8.49 -2.29
C THR A 253 -13.99 -9.23 -1.83
N GLY A 254 -13.87 -10.43 -1.24
CA GLY A 254 -14.99 -11.24 -0.77
C GLY A 254 -15.93 -11.69 -1.90
N THR A 255 -15.40 -11.87 -3.11
CA THR A 255 -16.15 -12.38 -4.27
C THR A 255 -16.12 -13.90 -4.36
N ASP A 256 -15.21 -14.55 -3.61
CA ASP A 256 -15.12 -16.01 -3.57
C ASP A 256 -16.00 -16.58 -2.45
N ASN A 257 -17.11 -17.21 -2.84
CA ASN A 257 -18.01 -17.92 -1.92
C ASN A 257 -17.56 -19.38 -1.66
N THR A 258 -16.39 -19.80 -2.19
CA THR A 258 -16.00 -21.23 -2.20
C THR A 258 -15.07 -21.63 -1.05
N ILE A 259 -14.66 -20.70 -0.17
CA ILE A 259 -13.66 -20.98 0.88
C ILE A 259 -14.28 -21.57 2.17
N ASP A 260 -15.59 -21.58 2.34
CA ASP A 260 -16.23 -22.08 3.58
C ASP A 260 -16.24 -23.61 3.75
N VAL A 261 -15.79 -24.39 2.76
CA VAL A 261 -15.95 -25.86 2.81
C VAL A 261 -14.72 -26.62 3.34
N ASP A 262 -13.50 -26.08 3.17
CA ASP A 262 -12.29 -26.86 3.47
C ASP A 262 -11.64 -26.56 4.83
N MET A 263 -12.06 -25.52 5.56
CA MET A 263 -11.50 -25.24 6.89
C MET A 263 -12.21 -26.00 8.04
N GLU A 264 -13.44 -26.48 7.84
CA GLU A 264 -14.14 -27.28 8.86
C GLU A 264 -13.68 -28.74 8.89
N GLU A 265 -13.19 -29.30 7.78
CA GLU A 265 -12.74 -30.69 7.73
C GLU A 265 -11.38 -30.93 8.41
N GLN A 266 -10.52 -29.91 8.52
CA GLN A 266 -9.23 -30.02 9.23
C GLN A 266 -9.33 -29.81 10.75
N ALA A 267 -10.41 -29.23 11.25
CA ALA A 267 -10.63 -29.06 12.69
C ALA A 267 -11.25 -30.30 13.35
N ALA A 268 -11.82 -31.22 12.59
CA ALA A 268 -12.46 -32.45 13.09
C ALA A 268 -11.50 -33.65 13.24
N CYS A 269 -10.24 -33.52 12.83
CA CYS A 269 -9.21 -34.58 12.94
C CYS A 269 -8.10 -34.28 13.97
N ARG A 270 -8.37 -33.48 14.99
CA ARG A 270 -7.44 -33.33 16.13
C ARG A 270 -8.14 -33.55 17.45
#